data_39cb55a40bd90f11d4b79d695d349e89
#
_entry.id   39cb55a40bd90f11d4b79d695d349e89
#
_cell.length_a   1.000
_cell.length_b   1.000
_cell.length_c   1.000
_cell.angle_alpha   90.00
_cell.angle_beta   90.00
_cell.angle_gamma   90.00
#
_symmetry.space_group_name_H-M   'P 1'
#
loop_
_entity.id
_entity.type
_entity.pdbx_description
1 polymer ?
#
loop_
_entity_poly.entity_id
_entity_poly.type
_entity_poly.pdbx_seq_one_letter_code
_entity_poly.pdbx_strand_id
1 'polypeptide(L)'
;MAFVNWRSNRAEADAKLAAIERSQGVIEFELDGTVIRANANFQSVLGYQHDEIVGKPHSLFVEPAERESAPYAEFWDKLRRGEFQAGQFKRVGKDGREVWIEASYNPILDRSGKPYKIIKFATDITRQKGQDADRQGQIHAIHKAQAVIAFDLSGTIIEANENFLAVVGYSPAEIVGQHHSMFVEQSLRNNPAYVEFWAKLRKGEHQKGQFKRIGKGGREVWIEASYNPILDASGRPYKIVKFSTDITAQMTLLAELKRLIERNFSDIDGAVFRSSEETRSATQAAGNTANNVQTMAAAAEELASSVNEISHSMSKARTATDDAYAQVEAAGAVTQKLTTTATAMSGSVALIQNIANQINLLALNATIEAARAGEAGRGFAVVAQEVKNLAAQAAHATNQISSEIDNVQTASKQVASSLGTIQGSVETMRDYVVSTAAAVEEQSVVTREMSSSMQDAAEAVRAISQNVLTISASITDVSRAVDTTKEAARVLAH
;
A
#
# COMPACT_ATOMS: atom_id res chain seq x y z
N MET A 1 -20.08 109.38 -32.63
CA MET A 1 -19.50 108.01 -32.77
C MET A 1 -19.09 107.40 -31.42
N ALA A 2 -18.76 108.07 -30.37
CA ALA A 2 -18.29 107.52 -29.06
C ALA A 2 -19.42 106.73 -28.31
N PHE A 3 -20.69 107.15 -28.41
CA PHE A 3 -21.83 106.56 -27.71
C PHE A 3 -22.27 105.13 -28.32
N VAL A 4 -22.05 104.94 -29.61
CA VAL A 4 -22.39 103.69 -30.28
C VAL A 4 -21.38 102.59 -29.92
N ASN A 5 -20.07 102.92 -29.83
CA ASN A 5 -19.02 101.94 -29.47
C ASN A 5 -19.14 101.55 -27.97
N TRP A 6 -19.60 102.34 -27.08
CA TRP A 6 -19.75 102.01 -25.68
C TRP A 6 -20.88 101.02 -25.42
N ARG A 7 -22.02 101.15 -26.11
CA ARG A 7 -23.14 100.16 -26.03
C ARG A 7 -22.80 98.78 -26.65
N SER A 8 -22.06 98.80 -27.76
CA SER A 8 -21.58 97.62 -28.40
C SER A 8 -20.60 96.80 -27.55
N ASN A 9 -19.61 97.44 -26.94
CA ASN A 9 -18.64 96.81 -26.06
C ASN A 9 -19.28 96.22 -24.78
N ARG A 10 -20.32 96.95 -24.24
CA ARG A 10 -21.04 96.42 -23.06
C ARG A 10 -21.89 95.19 -23.40
N ALA A 11 -22.62 95.19 -24.53
CA ALA A 11 -23.39 94.09 -24.99
C ALA A 11 -22.52 92.84 -25.29
N GLU A 12 -21.34 93.04 -25.84
CA GLU A 12 -20.36 91.98 -26.08
C GLU A 12 -19.78 91.41 -24.76
N ALA A 13 -19.49 92.27 -23.78
CA ALA A 13 -19.02 91.85 -22.46
C ALA A 13 -20.09 91.00 -21.71
N ASP A 14 -21.34 91.47 -21.74
CA ASP A 14 -22.48 90.83 -21.15
C ASP A 14 -22.71 89.44 -21.85
N ALA A 15 -22.58 89.40 -23.20
CA ALA A 15 -22.71 88.12 -23.94
C ALA A 15 -21.58 87.15 -23.63
N LYS A 16 -20.35 87.55 -23.46
CA LYS A 16 -19.21 86.74 -23.03
C LYS A 16 -19.42 86.17 -21.65
N LEU A 17 -19.84 87.03 -20.71
CA LEU A 17 -20.15 86.59 -19.36
C LEU A 17 -21.27 85.54 -19.32
N ALA A 18 -22.35 85.79 -20.07
CA ALA A 18 -23.45 84.88 -20.20
C ALA A 18 -23.07 83.51 -20.84
N ALA A 19 -22.06 83.55 -21.73
CA ALA A 19 -21.51 82.29 -22.29
C ALA A 19 -20.71 81.47 -21.24
N ILE A 20 -19.92 82.17 -20.40
CA ILE A 20 -19.18 81.55 -19.29
C ILE A 20 -20.16 81.00 -18.25
N GLU A 21 -21.17 81.74 -17.89
CA GLU A 21 -22.20 81.39 -16.90
C GLU A 21 -23.01 80.15 -17.33
N ARG A 22 -23.12 79.86 -18.62
CA ARG A 22 -23.77 78.63 -19.12
C ARG A 22 -22.93 77.36 -18.92
N SER A 23 -21.63 77.45 -18.91
CA SER A 23 -20.72 76.30 -18.87
C SER A 23 -20.01 76.11 -17.53
N GLN A 24 -19.91 77.19 -16.72
CA GLN A 24 -19.19 77.11 -15.44
C GLN A 24 -20.08 77.55 -14.26
N GLY A 25 -19.75 77.07 -13.07
CA GLY A 25 -20.26 77.60 -11.83
C GLY A 25 -19.64 78.98 -11.56
N VAL A 26 -20.48 79.98 -11.44
CA VAL A 26 -20.04 81.31 -11.21
C VAL A 26 -20.63 81.85 -9.89
N ILE A 27 -19.78 82.41 -9.05
CA ILE A 27 -20.18 83.00 -7.78
C ILE A 27 -19.37 84.30 -7.54
N GLU A 28 -20.03 85.32 -7.03
CA GLU A 28 -19.41 86.64 -6.70
C GLU A 28 -19.44 86.81 -5.19
N PHE A 29 -18.40 87.45 -4.69
CA PHE A 29 -18.22 87.72 -3.29
C PHE A 29 -17.84 89.19 -3.08
N GLU A 30 -18.25 89.78 -1.93
CA GLU A 30 -17.64 90.96 -1.37
C GLU A 30 -16.16 90.69 -0.99
N LEU A 31 -15.39 91.68 -0.69
CA LEU A 31 -13.97 91.55 -0.31
C LEU A 31 -13.78 90.83 1.04
N ASP A 32 -14.79 90.74 1.86
CA ASP A 32 -14.81 89.97 3.10
C ASP A 32 -15.19 88.50 2.92
N GLY A 33 -15.54 88.10 1.67
CA GLY A 33 -15.94 86.77 1.34
C GLY A 33 -17.44 86.50 1.45
N THR A 34 -18.26 87.49 1.67
CA THR A 34 -19.72 87.41 1.69
C THR A 34 -20.24 87.22 0.27
N VAL A 35 -21.09 86.23 0.06
CA VAL A 35 -21.68 85.85 -1.24
C VAL A 35 -22.66 86.95 -1.70
N ILE A 36 -22.40 87.51 -2.88
CA ILE A 36 -23.29 88.50 -3.54
C ILE A 36 -24.32 87.75 -4.40
N ARG A 37 -23.87 86.83 -5.26
CA ARG A 37 -24.73 86.00 -6.13
C ARG A 37 -24.02 84.72 -6.57
N ALA A 38 -24.78 83.73 -6.94
CA ALA A 38 -24.28 82.54 -7.60
C ALA A 38 -25.24 82.12 -8.73
N ASN A 39 -24.66 81.57 -9.82
CA ASN A 39 -25.46 81.08 -10.93
C ASN A 39 -25.99 79.71 -10.63
N ALA A 40 -26.93 79.21 -11.46
CA ALA A 40 -27.56 77.93 -11.29
C ALA A 40 -26.56 76.72 -11.33
N ASN A 41 -25.47 76.82 -12.13
CA ASN A 41 -24.41 75.86 -12.19
C ASN A 41 -23.70 75.67 -10.86
N PHE A 42 -23.30 76.78 -10.24
CA PHE A 42 -22.63 76.78 -8.92
C PHE A 42 -23.54 76.22 -7.83
N GLN A 43 -24.80 76.63 -7.85
CA GLN A 43 -25.83 76.09 -6.92
C GLN A 43 -26.01 74.60 -7.08
N SER A 44 -26.12 74.12 -8.33
CA SER A 44 -26.25 72.71 -8.62
C SER A 44 -25.03 71.89 -8.18
N VAL A 45 -23.83 72.38 -8.43
CA VAL A 45 -22.56 71.76 -8.06
C VAL A 45 -22.47 71.54 -6.55
N LEU A 46 -22.82 72.59 -5.75
CA LEU A 46 -22.71 72.49 -4.30
C LEU A 46 -24.02 72.10 -3.60
N GLY A 47 -25.17 71.98 -4.34
CA GLY A 47 -26.44 71.54 -3.82
C GLY A 47 -27.21 72.49 -3.01
N TYR A 48 -26.82 73.85 -3.05
CA TYR A 48 -27.50 74.93 -2.35
C TYR A 48 -28.48 75.68 -3.24
N GLN A 49 -29.56 76.17 -2.66
CA GLN A 49 -30.43 77.09 -3.33
C GLN A 49 -29.90 78.54 -3.19
N HIS A 50 -30.33 79.44 -4.05
CA HIS A 50 -29.90 80.86 -4.07
C HIS A 50 -30.04 81.54 -2.70
N ASP A 51 -31.16 81.39 -2.07
CA ASP A 51 -31.50 82.10 -0.81
C ASP A 51 -30.74 81.53 0.40
N GLU A 52 -30.14 80.30 0.23
CA GLU A 52 -29.37 79.68 1.27
C GLU A 52 -27.91 80.20 1.32
N ILE A 53 -27.42 80.73 0.24
CA ILE A 53 -26.01 81.14 0.09
C ILE A 53 -25.77 82.69 -0.02
N VAL A 54 -26.70 83.42 -0.56
CA VAL A 54 -26.57 84.86 -0.65
C VAL A 54 -26.49 85.46 0.74
N GLY A 55 -25.54 86.38 0.98
CA GLY A 55 -25.25 86.98 2.27
C GLY A 55 -24.51 86.04 3.26
N LYS A 56 -24.20 84.78 2.87
CA LYS A 56 -23.39 83.86 3.70
C LYS A 56 -21.89 84.02 3.34
N PRO A 57 -21.02 83.76 4.33
CA PRO A 57 -19.58 83.80 4.08
C PRO A 57 -19.11 82.56 3.22
N HIS A 58 -18.07 82.78 2.40
CA HIS A 58 -17.44 81.72 1.62
C HIS A 58 -17.04 80.44 2.47
N SER A 59 -16.74 80.72 3.75
CA SER A 59 -16.43 79.64 4.69
C SER A 59 -17.57 78.58 4.81
N LEU A 60 -18.81 78.89 4.35
CA LEU A 60 -19.91 77.92 4.26
C LEU A 60 -19.52 76.67 3.41
N PHE A 61 -18.72 76.87 2.37
CA PHE A 61 -18.29 75.83 1.41
C PHE A 61 -16.94 75.20 1.75
N VAL A 62 -16.36 75.53 2.92
CA VAL A 62 -15.02 75.10 3.32
C VAL A 62 -15.12 74.20 4.54
N GLU A 63 -14.26 73.19 4.62
CA GLU A 63 -14.18 72.30 5.80
C GLU A 63 -13.87 73.08 7.08
N PRO A 64 -14.43 72.74 8.24
CA PRO A 64 -14.19 73.46 9.49
C PRO A 64 -12.69 73.64 9.83
N ALA A 65 -11.89 72.59 9.62
CA ALA A 65 -10.44 72.65 9.88
C ALA A 65 -9.67 73.66 8.97
N GLU A 66 -10.15 73.89 7.73
CA GLU A 66 -9.54 74.79 6.77
C GLU A 66 -9.94 76.23 7.06
N ARG A 67 -11.17 76.49 7.57
CA ARG A 67 -11.72 77.83 7.81
C ARG A 67 -10.87 78.71 8.73
N GLU A 68 -10.27 78.04 9.76
CA GLU A 68 -9.47 78.75 10.79
C GLU A 68 -7.97 78.71 10.46
N SER A 69 -7.58 78.19 9.33
CA SER A 69 -6.18 77.98 8.96
C SER A 69 -5.54 79.28 8.45
N ALA A 70 -4.25 79.48 8.76
CA ALA A 70 -3.48 80.58 8.24
C ALA A 70 -3.46 80.68 6.69
N PRO A 71 -3.38 79.52 5.93
CA PRO A 71 -3.50 79.56 4.48
C PRO A 71 -4.83 80.13 3.97
N TYR A 72 -5.94 79.86 4.65
CA TYR A 72 -7.25 80.35 4.26
C TYR A 72 -7.36 81.86 4.48
N ALA A 73 -6.80 82.38 5.57
CA ALA A 73 -6.72 83.80 5.81
C ALA A 73 -5.81 84.55 4.76
N GLU A 74 -4.64 83.97 4.46
CA GLU A 74 -3.73 84.47 3.44
C GLU A 74 -4.35 84.48 2.04
N PHE A 75 -5.15 83.43 1.70
CA PHE A 75 -5.88 83.31 0.44
C PHE A 75 -6.79 84.52 0.23
N TRP A 76 -7.55 84.95 1.25
CA TRP A 76 -8.43 86.10 1.18
C TRP A 76 -7.64 87.41 1.20
N ASP A 77 -6.51 87.48 1.90
CA ASP A 77 -5.62 88.67 1.89
C ASP A 77 -5.03 88.96 0.49
N LYS A 78 -4.62 87.84 -0.22
CA LYS A 78 -4.14 87.95 -1.61
C LYS A 78 -5.25 88.53 -2.52
N LEU A 79 -6.45 87.99 -2.42
CA LEU A 79 -7.59 88.50 -3.20
C LEU A 79 -7.91 89.95 -2.94
N ARG A 80 -7.82 90.43 -1.66
CA ARG A 80 -7.98 91.80 -1.29
C ARG A 80 -6.90 92.70 -1.85
N ARG A 81 -5.70 92.18 -2.08
CA ARG A 81 -4.60 92.89 -2.75
C ARG A 81 -4.69 92.93 -4.27
N GLY A 82 -5.70 92.29 -4.83
CA GLY A 82 -5.88 92.20 -6.27
C GLY A 82 -5.18 90.99 -6.94
N GLU A 83 -4.65 90.09 -6.15
CA GLU A 83 -3.97 88.87 -6.64
C GLU A 83 -5.01 87.77 -6.88
N PHE A 84 -5.13 87.23 -8.12
CA PHE A 84 -6.02 86.12 -8.38
C PHE A 84 -5.48 84.85 -7.78
N GLN A 85 -6.36 83.88 -7.43
CA GLN A 85 -6.01 82.58 -6.92
C GLN A 85 -6.67 81.55 -7.79
N ALA A 86 -5.90 80.51 -8.23
CA ALA A 86 -6.42 79.47 -9.03
C ALA A 86 -5.86 78.08 -8.54
N GLY A 87 -6.67 77.08 -8.61
CA GLY A 87 -6.27 75.77 -8.19
C GLY A 87 -7.44 74.78 -8.10
N GLN A 88 -7.12 73.60 -7.62
CA GLN A 88 -8.13 72.58 -7.27
C GLN A 88 -8.41 72.71 -5.78
N PHE A 89 -9.69 72.78 -5.47
CA PHE A 89 -10.15 72.98 -4.10
C PHE A 89 -11.18 71.96 -3.71
N LYS A 90 -11.03 71.38 -2.52
CA LYS A 90 -12.07 70.54 -1.89
C LYS A 90 -13.09 71.52 -1.26
N ARG A 91 -14.35 71.32 -1.52
CA ARG A 91 -15.45 72.11 -0.97
C ARG A 91 -16.50 71.22 -0.36
N VAL A 92 -17.22 71.72 0.58
CA VAL A 92 -18.32 71.07 1.26
C VAL A 92 -19.62 71.58 0.68
N GLY A 93 -20.35 70.73 0.01
CA GLY A 93 -21.70 70.98 -0.44
C GLY A 93 -22.74 70.93 0.68
N LYS A 94 -24.00 71.17 0.32
CA LYS A 94 -25.14 70.96 1.22
C LYS A 94 -25.12 69.48 1.69
N ASP A 95 -25.59 69.25 2.92
CA ASP A 95 -25.62 67.93 3.55
C ASP A 95 -24.22 67.28 3.76
N GLY A 96 -23.15 68.07 3.74
CA GLY A 96 -21.79 67.64 4.02
C GLY A 96 -21.10 66.91 2.90
N ARG A 97 -21.65 66.80 1.70
CA ARG A 97 -21.02 66.10 0.57
C ARG A 97 -19.72 66.78 0.13
N GLU A 98 -18.74 65.97 -0.15
CA GLU A 98 -17.47 66.41 -0.69
C GLU A 98 -17.60 66.73 -2.18
N VAL A 99 -17.16 67.92 -2.57
CA VAL A 99 -17.14 68.40 -3.95
C VAL A 99 -15.76 68.95 -4.29
N TRP A 100 -15.13 68.41 -5.31
CA TRP A 100 -13.88 68.91 -5.84
C TRP A 100 -14.15 69.81 -7.03
N ILE A 101 -13.58 71.02 -6.91
CA ILE A 101 -13.70 72.04 -7.99
C ILE A 101 -12.33 72.47 -8.45
N GLU A 102 -12.16 72.67 -9.74
CA GLU A 102 -11.10 73.43 -10.31
C GLU A 102 -11.63 74.86 -10.47
N ALA A 103 -11.02 75.78 -9.79
CA ALA A 103 -11.57 77.14 -9.72
C ALA A 103 -10.50 78.25 -9.77
N SER A 104 -10.91 79.38 -10.32
CA SER A 104 -10.17 80.64 -10.24
C SER A 104 -11.01 81.73 -9.53
N TYR A 105 -10.43 82.44 -8.58
CA TYR A 105 -10.98 83.57 -7.87
C TYR A 105 -10.28 84.81 -8.39
N ASN A 106 -11.05 85.71 -8.95
CA ASN A 106 -10.53 86.85 -9.69
C ASN A 106 -11.06 88.17 -9.07
N PRO A 107 -10.21 89.02 -8.47
CA PRO A 107 -10.61 90.34 -8.01
C PRO A 107 -11.06 91.20 -9.19
N ILE A 108 -12.23 91.84 -9.04
CA ILE A 108 -12.71 92.82 -10.01
C ILE A 108 -12.29 94.19 -9.51
N LEU A 109 -11.58 94.94 -10.38
CA LEU A 109 -11.00 96.20 -10.01
C LEU A 109 -11.89 97.36 -10.47
N ASP A 110 -11.93 98.44 -9.66
CA ASP A 110 -12.56 99.71 -10.06
C ASP A 110 -11.65 100.45 -11.02
N ARG A 111 -12.09 101.63 -11.40
CA ARG A 111 -11.33 102.52 -12.32
C ARG A 111 -10.00 103.08 -11.73
N SER A 112 -9.82 102.98 -10.43
CA SER A 112 -8.59 103.28 -9.74
C SER A 112 -7.61 102.14 -9.61
N GLY A 113 -8.01 100.94 -10.07
CA GLY A 113 -7.23 99.74 -9.92
C GLY A 113 -7.42 98.98 -8.57
N LYS A 114 -8.35 99.44 -7.75
CA LYS A 114 -8.62 98.82 -6.45
C LYS A 114 -9.68 97.77 -6.53
N PRO A 115 -9.47 96.58 -5.94
CA PRO A 115 -10.48 95.53 -5.86
C PRO A 115 -11.72 96.02 -5.14
N TYR A 116 -12.92 95.70 -5.65
CA TYR A 116 -14.18 96.01 -5.00
C TYR A 116 -15.11 94.81 -4.86
N LYS A 117 -14.88 93.71 -5.61
CA LYS A 117 -15.52 92.43 -5.45
C LYS A 117 -14.67 91.28 -6.09
N ILE A 118 -15.00 90.03 -5.80
CA ILE A 118 -14.30 88.87 -6.32
C ILE A 118 -15.31 88.05 -7.13
N ILE A 119 -14.94 87.60 -8.35
CA ILE A 119 -15.69 86.64 -9.14
C ILE A 119 -14.91 85.40 -9.20
N LYS A 120 -15.59 84.29 -8.94
CA LYS A 120 -15.04 82.94 -8.99
C LYS A 120 -15.70 82.18 -10.14
N PHE A 121 -14.88 81.54 -10.94
CA PHE A 121 -15.26 80.57 -11.92
C PHE A 121 -14.87 79.18 -11.41
N ALA A 122 -15.77 78.19 -11.51
CA ALA A 122 -15.53 76.82 -10.98
C ALA A 122 -16.08 75.78 -11.90
N THR A 123 -15.28 74.73 -12.11
CA THR A 123 -15.69 73.49 -12.83
C THR A 123 -15.69 72.36 -11.81
N ASP A 124 -16.74 71.56 -11.81
CA ASP A 124 -16.82 70.32 -10.98
C ASP A 124 -15.91 69.22 -11.56
N ILE A 125 -14.92 68.85 -10.78
CA ILE A 125 -13.97 67.73 -11.09
C ILE A 125 -14.12 66.55 -10.13
N THR A 126 -15.22 66.46 -9.36
CA THR A 126 -15.45 65.41 -8.34
C THR A 126 -15.39 64.03 -8.96
N ARG A 127 -16.08 63.84 -10.09
CA ARG A 127 -16.08 62.57 -10.85
C ARG A 127 -14.68 62.18 -11.33
N GLN A 128 -13.92 63.16 -11.85
CA GLN A 128 -12.56 62.90 -12.32
C GLN A 128 -11.64 62.51 -11.16
N LYS A 129 -11.71 63.26 -10.03
CA LYS A 129 -10.94 62.90 -8.80
C LYS A 129 -11.28 61.52 -8.28
N GLY A 130 -12.58 61.14 -8.24
CA GLY A 130 -13.01 59.79 -7.85
C GLY A 130 -12.47 58.72 -8.79
N GLN A 131 -12.50 58.96 -10.09
CA GLN A 131 -11.94 58.00 -11.07
C GLN A 131 -10.42 57.85 -10.96
N ASP A 132 -9.70 58.98 -10.73
CA ASP A 132 -8.26 58.95 -10.56
C ASP A 132 -7.85 58.25 -9.26
N ALA A 133 -8.59 58.48 -8.16
CA ALA A 133 -8.38 57.79 -6.89
C ALA A 133 -8.64 56.28 -7.01
N ASP A 134 -9.72 55.90 -7.69
CA ASP A 134 -10.05 54.49 -7.94
C ASP A 134 -8.96 53.78 -8.79
N ARG A 135 -8.51 54.41 -9.89
CA ARG A 135 -7.40 53.90 -10.71
C ARG A 135 -6.12 53.73 -9.91
N GLN A 136 -5.76 54.72 -9.10
CA GLN A 136 -4.58 54.64 -8.25
C GLN A 136 -4.72 53.55 -7.18
N GLY A 137 -5.93 53.42 -6.58
CA GLY A 137 -6.26 52.38 -5.63
C GLY A 137 -6.11 50.96 -6.23
N GLN A 138 -6.62 50.75 -7.44
CA GLN A 138 -6.48 49.50 -8.16
C GLN A 138 -5.01 49.16 -8.46
N ILE A 139 -4.23 50.10 -8.96
CA ILE A 139 -2.80 49.92 -9.21
C ILE A 139 -2.06 49.57 -7.92
N HIS A 140 -2.35 50.27 -6.84
CA HIS A 140 -1.74 50.03 -5.53
C HIS A 140 -2.07 48.63 -5.01
N ALA A 141 -3.32 48.20 -5.12
CA ALA A 141 -3.75 46.86 -4.73
C ALA A 141 -3.00 45.78 -5.53
N ILE A 142 -2.84 45.95 -6.85
CA ILE A 142 -2.07 45.00 -7.69
C ILE A 142 -0.60 44.96 -7.25
N HIS A 143 0.02 46.12 -7.02
CA HIS A 143 1.41 46.21 -6.57
C HIS A 143 1.65 45.58 -5.20
N LYS A 144 0.64 45.60 -4.32
CA LYS A 144 0.70 44.98 -3.00
C LYS A 144 0.55 43.46 -3.08
N ALA A 145 -0.26 42.94 -4.02
CA ALA A 145 -0.60 41.53 -4.13
C ALA A 145 0.34 40.73 -5.05
N GLN A 146 0.91 41.38 -6.07
CA GLN A 146 1.69 40.70 -7.11
C GLN A 146 3.12 41.19 -7.20
N ALA A 147 4.02 40.34 -7.71
CA ALA A 147 5.36 40.77 -8.13
C ALA A 147 5.27 41.49 -9.47
N VAL A 148 5.65 42.77 -9.47
CA VAL A 148 5.52 43.67 -10.63
C VAL A 148 6.88 44.22 -11.02
N ILE A 149 7.17 44.18 -12.32
CA ILE A 149 8.37 44.82 -12.90
C ILE A 149 8.02 45.43 -14.25
N ALA A 150 8.59 46.60 -14.53
CA ALA A 150 8.40 47.31 -15.79
C ALA A 150 9.71 47.40 -16.58
N PHE A 151 9.55 47.33 -17.90
CA PHE A 151 10.65 47.37 -18.88
C PHE A 151 10.33 48.40 -19.95
N ASP A 152 11.38 48.96 -20.54
CA ASP A 152 11.24 49.61 -21.82
C ASP A 152 11.02 48.59 -22.96
N LEU A 153 10.84 49.06 -24.19
CA LEU A 153 10.61 48.21 -25.34
C LEU A 153 11.86 47.38 -25.77
N SER A 154 13.03 47.74 -25.27
CA SER A 154 14.27 47.00 -25.50
C SER A 154 14.42 45.86 -24.50
N GLY A 155 13.65 45.82 -23.42
CA GLY A 155 13.76 44.87 -22.33
C GLY A 155 14.62 45.36 -21.16
N THR A 156 14.98 46.65 -21.14
CA THR A 156 15.74 47.28 -20.03
C THR A 156 14.77 47.53 -18.87
N ILE A 157 15.17 47.15 -17.67
CA ILE A 157 14.36 47.29 -16.45
C ILE A 157 14.25 48.78 -16.05
N ILE A 158 13.04 49.24 -15.94
CA ILE A 158 12.73 50.62 -15.49
C ILE A 158 12.53 50.63 -13.97
N GLU A 159 11.69 49.75 -13.46
CA GLU A 159 11.33 49.66 -12.03
C GLU A 159 10.84 48.30 -11.66
N ALA A 160 10.91 47.93 -10.39
CA ALA A 160 10.32 46.72 -9.85
C ALA A 160 9.83 46.98 -8.41
N ASN A 161 8.73 46.31 -8.03
CA ASN A 161 8.21 46.43 -6.68
C ASN A 161 8.93 45.44 -5.72
N GLU A 162 8.68 45.62 -4.41
CA GLU A 162 9.30 44.83 -3.35
C GLU A 162 9.01 43.32 -3.51
N ASN A 163 7.78 42.97 -3.92
CA ASN A 163 7.42 41.59 -4.14
C ASN A 163 8.28 40.93 -5.24
N PHE A 164 8.50 41.62 -6.37
CA PHE A 164 9.37 41.09 -7.43
C PHE A 164 10.82 40.95 -6.95
N LEU A 165 11.33 41.93 -6.26
CA LEU A 165 12.70 41.96 -5.70
C LEU A 165 12.88 40.78 -4.71
N ALA A 166 11.91 40.52 -3.85
CA ALA A 166 11.93 39.39 -2.91
C ALA A 166 11.97 38.05 -3.66
N VAL A 167 11.15 37.92 -4.70
CA VAL A 167 11.09 36.69 -5.53
C VAL A 167 12.44 36.38 -6.17
N VAL A 168 13.11 37.40 -6.78
CA VAL A 168 14.39 37.17 -7.48
C VAL A 168 15.62 37.33 -6.58
N GLY A 169 15.48 37.92 -5.40
CA GLY A 169 16.55 38.13 -4.42
C GLY A 169 17.53 39.24 -4.73
N TYR A 170 17.19 40.17 -5.61
CA TYR A 170 17.99 41.33 -5.97
C TYR A 170 17.50 42.61 -5.29
N SER A 171 18.38 43.60 -5.13
CA SER A 171 18.01 44.95 -4.77
C SER A 171 17.67 45.80 -6.01
N PRO A 172 16.92 46.93 -5.87
CA PRO A 172 16.61 47.83 -6.98
C PRO A 172 17.87 48.32 -7.75
N ALA A 173 18.90 48.67 -7.01
CA ALA A 173 20.16 49.17 -7.58
C ALA A 173 20.92 48.13 -8.44
N GLU A 174 20.69 46.88 -8.22
CA GLU A 174 21.35 45.78 -8.98
C GLU A 174 20.63 45.47 -10.29
N ILE A 175 19.34 45.83 -10.42
CA ILE A 175 18.55 45.43 -11.59
C ILE A 175 18.09 46.58 -12.46
N VAL A 176 17.82 47.76 -11.91
CA VAL A 176 17.38 48.94 -12.69
C VAL A 176 18.44 49.26 -13.72
N GLY A 177 18.04 49.47 -14.97
CA GLY A 177 18.95 49.69 -16.09
C GLY A 177 19.58 48.42 -16.68
N GLN A 178 19.42 47.26 -16.04
CA GLN A 178 19.85 45.98 -16.60
C GLN A 178 18.80 45.42 -17.56
N HIS A 179 19.22 44.51 -18.46
CA HIS A 179 18.30 43.91 -19.41
C HIS A 179 17.63 42.64 -18.79
N HIS A 180 16.36 42.40 -19.12
CA HIS A 180 15.55 41.28 -18.68
C HIS A 180 16.30 39.91 -18.79
N SER A 181 17.20 39.75 -19.76
CA SER A 181 17.98 38.53 -19.96
C SER A 181 18.82 38.15 -18.74
N MET A 182 19.06 39.04 -17.77
CA MET A 182 19.74 38.67 -16.52
C MET A 182 19.02 37.61 -15.73
N PHE A 183 17.70 37.52 -15.84
CA PHE A 183 16.86 36.51 -15.19
C PHE A 183 16.66 35.23 -16.03
N VAL A 184 17.27 35.16 -17.21
CA VAL A 184 17.13 34.05 -18.16
C VAL A 184 18.38 33.20 -18.21
N GLU A 185 18.26 31.88 -18.27
CA GLU A 185 19.41 30.99 -18.47
C GLU A 185 20.24 31.41 -19.69
N GLN A 186 21.55 31.32 -19.58
CA GLN A 186 22.47 31.77 -20.63
C GLN A 186 22.20 31.09 -21.97
N SER A 187 21.85 29.82 -21.96
CA SER A 187 21.49 29.01 -23.14
C SER A 187 20.24 29.53 -23.89
N LEU A 188 19.32 30.15 -23.17
CA LEU A 188 18.05 30.63 -23.73
C LEU A 188 18.09 32.10 -24.20
N ARG A 189 19.11 32.88 -23.83
CA ARG A 189 19.19 34.31 -24.15
C ARG A 189 19.22 34.62 -25.65
N ASN A 190 19.84 33.72 -26.41
CA ASN A 190 19.95 33.84 -27.87
C ASN A 190 18.99 32.90 -28.63
N ASN A 191 18.07 32.25 -27.94
CA ASN A 191 17.11 31.37 -28.56
C ASN A 191 16.12 32.17 -29.44
N PRO A 192 15.82 31.76 -30.68
CA PRO A 192 14.82 32.42 -31.53
C PRO A 192 13.49 32.69 -30.84
N ALA A 193 13.02 31.76 -29.98
CA ALA A 193 11.78 31.95 -29.23
C ALA A 193 11.83 33.14 -28.25
N TYR A 194 12.98 33.41 -27.62
CA TYR A 194 13.16 34.57 -26.76
C TYR A 194 13.20 35.87 -27.56
N VAL A 195 13.79 35.90 -28.73
CA VAL A 195 13.79 37.06 -29.63
C VAL A 195 12.36 37.32 -30.15
N GLU A 196 11.64 36.30 -30.54
CA GLU A 196 10.24 36.40 -30.98
C GLU A 196 9.32 36.90 -29.85
N PHE A 197 9.50 36.40 -28.63
CA PHE A 197 8.79 36.83 -27.43
C PHE A 197 8.84 38.38 -27.28
N TRP A 198 10.04 38.96 -27.34
CA TRP A 198 10.19 40.42 -27.28
C TRP A 198 9.68 41.12 -28.51
N ALA A 199 9.75 40.53 -29.69
CA ALA A 199 9.18 41.09 -30.92
C ALA A 199 7.65 41.20 -30.82
N LYS A 200 6.98 40.21 -30.28
CA LYS A 200 5.51 40.24 -30.03
C LYS A 200 5.13 41.34 -29.06
N LEU A 201 5.86 41.44 -27.94
CA LEU A 201 5.63 42.53 -26.95
C LEU A 201 5.74 43.90 -27.56
N ARG A 202 6.76 44.16 -28.42
CA ARG A 202 6.92 45.42 -29.14
C ARG A 202 5.78 45.75 -30.11
N LYS A 203 5.09 44.70 -30.61
CA LYS A 203 3.91 44.87 -31.47
C LYS A 203 2.61 45.14 -30.65
N GLY A 204 2.66 45.09 -29.35
CA GLY A 204 1.52 45.25 -28.48
C GLY A 204 0.82 43.92 -28.11
N GLU A 205 1.40 42.78 -28.46
CA GLU A 205 0.85 41.48 -28.13
C GLU A 205 1.31 41.05 -26.72
N HIS A 206 0.37 40.80 -25.81
CA HIS A 206 0.71 40.32 -24.47
C HIS A 206 1.23 38.87 -24.53
N GLN A 207 2.09 38.50 -23.59
CA GLN A 207 2.63 37.13 -23.47
C GLN A 207 2.37 36.63 -22.06
N LYS A 208 1.89 35.39 -21.91
CA LYS A 208 1.65 34.76 -20.61
C LYS A 208 2.17 33.34 -20.62
N GLY A 209 2.54 32.83 -19.43
CA GLY A 209 2.99 31.47 -19.25
C GLY A 209 3.71 31.27 -17.94
N GLN A 210 4.19 30.05 -17.77
CA GLN A 210 5.08 29.68 -16.69
C GLN A 210 6.52 29.76 -17.19
N PHE A 211 7.37 30.38 -16.41
CA PHE A 211 8.74 30.66 -16.82
C PHE A 211 9.71 30.30 -15.71
N LYS A 212 10.73 29.55 -16.05
CA LYS A 212 11.92 29.40 -15.20
C LYS A 212 12.76 30.66 -15.30
N ARG A 213 13.16 31.21 -14.17
CA ARG A 213 14.03 32.39 -14.06
C ARG A 213 15.17 32.10 -13.10
N ILE A 214 16.23 32.84 -13.28
CA ILE A 214 17.43 32.76 -12.45
C ILE A 214 17.49 34.01 -11.57
N GLY A 215 17.36 33.82 -10.29
CA GLY A 215 17.53 34.84 -9.27
C GLY A 215 18.97 35.02 -8.87
N LYS A 216 19.22 35.86 -7.87
CA LYS A 216 20.54 36.15 -7.32
C LYS A 216 21.23 34.89 -6.81
N GLY A 217 22.52 34.75 -7.09
CA GLY A 217 23.31 33.56 -6.72
C GLY A 217 23.00 32.32 -7.53
N GLY A 218 22.32 32.44 -8.68
CA GLY A 218 21.97 31.29 -9.53
C GLY A 218 20.74 30.51 -9.07
N ARG A 219 19.95 31.02 -8.10
CA ARG A 219 18.77 30.38 -7.58
C ARG A 219 17.71 30.25 -8.67
N GLU A 220 17.19 29.05 -8.87
CA GLU A 220 16.08 28.81 -9.78
C GLU A 220 14.77 29.32 -9.15
N VAL A 221 14.01 30.07 -9.93
CA VAL A 221 12.72 30.64 -9.54
C VAL A 221 11.73 30.34 -10.66
N TRP A 222 10.64 29.70 -10.31
CA TRP A 222 9.53 29.50 -11.24
C TRP A 222 8.45 30.55 -10.99
N ILE A 223 8.05 31.20 -12.07
CA ILE A 223 7.01 32.22 -12.02
C ILE A 223 5.92 31.92 -13.04
N GLU A 224 4.69 32.11 -12.63
CA GLU A 224 3.60 32.32 -13.57
C GLU A 224 3.50 33.81 -13.85
N ALA A 225 3.60 34.21 -15.10
CA ALA A 225 3.72 35.62 -15.44
C ALA A 225 2.93 36.01 -16.70
N SER A 226 2.44 37.27 -16.69
CA SER A 226 1.94 37.95 -17.87
C SER A 226 2.74 39.22 -18.13
N TYR A 227 3.19 39.38 -19.36
CA TYR A 227 3.89 40.59 -19.85
C TYR A 227 2.92 41.37 -20.71
N ASN A 228 2.65 42.63 -20.31
CA ASN A 228 1.57 43.42 -20.88
C ASN A 228 2.16 44.74 -21.40
N PRO A 229 2.13 44.94 -22.73
CA PRO A 229 2.49 46.21 -23.31
C PRO A 229 1.53 47.33 -22.86
N ILE A 230 2.07 48.44 -22.39
CA ILE A 230 1.31 49.64 -22.05
C ILE A 230 1.37 50.59 -23.24
N LEU A 231 0.20 51.11 -23.67
CA LEU A 231 0.05 51.92 -24.86
C LEU A 231 -0.03 53.41 -24.48
N ASP A 232 0.56 54.26 -25.32
CA ASP A 232 0.39 55.71 -25.25
C ASP A 232 -1.01 56.16 -25.72
N ALA A 233 -1.29 57.43 -25.68
CA ALA A 233 -2.57 58.00 -26.15
C ALA A 233 -2.83 57.80 -27.64
N SER A 234 -1.81 57.46 -28.42
CA SER A 234 -1.88 57.14 -29.86
C SER A 234 -2.01 55.63 -30.13
N GLY A 235 -2.13 54.82 -29.06
CA GLY A 235 -2.25 53.33 -29.18
C GLY A 235 -0.93 52.61 -29.45
N ARG A 236 0.24 53.27 -29.27
CA ARG A 236 1.56 52.68 -29.50
C ARG A 236 2.15 52.19 -28.20
N PRO A 237 2.72 50.95 -28.14
CA PRO A 237 3.45 50.48 -26.97
C PRO A 237 4.62 51.40 -26.61
N TYR A 238 4.79 51.75 -25.34
CA TYR A 238 5.90 52.55 -24.87
C TYR A 238 6.65 51.92 -23.68
N LYS A 239 6.02 51.04 -22.95
CA LYS A 239 6.63 50.21 -21.91
C LYS A 239 5.92 48.87 -21.76
N ILE A 240 6.55 47.91 -21.10
CA ILE A 240 5.99 46.61 -20.82
C ILE A 240 5.92 46.43 -19.30
N VAL A 241 4.76 46.07 -18.77
CA VAL A 241 4.58 45.76 -17.35
C VAL A 241 4.31 44.26 -17.23
N LYS A 242 5.12 43.61 -16.40
CA LYS A 242 4.99 42.19 -16.07
C LYS A 242 4.38 42.05 -14.69
N PHE A 243 3.33 41.28 -14.61
CA PHE A 243 2.77 40.78 -13.37
C PHE A 243 3.17 39.32 -13.23
N SER A 244 3.57 38.91 -12.02
CA SER A 244 3.96 37.52 -11.80
C SER A 244 3.68 37.04 -10.38
N THR A 245 3.45 35.73 -10.28
CA THR A 245 3.32 34.98 -9.03
C THR A 245 4.46 33.98 -8.93
N ASP A 246 5.09 33.89 -7.77
CA ASP A 246 6.09 32.86 -7.50
C ASP A 246 5.39 31.50 -7.32
N ILE A 247 5.71 30.56 -8.20
CA ILE A 247 5.21 29.18 -8.18
C ILE A 247 6.32 28.17 -7.91
N THR A 248 7.48 28.64 -7.40
CA THR A 248 8.66 27.78 -7.17
C THR A 248 8.32 26.63 -6.21
N ALA A 249 7.62 26.91 -5.13
CA ALA A 249 7.21 25.90 -4.16
C ALA A 249 6.28 24.83 -4.80
N GLN A 250 5.32 25.27 -5.64
CA GLN A 250 4.43 24.37 -6.35
C GLN A 250 5.19 23.48 -7.35
N MET A 251 6.14 24.07 -8.12
CA MET A 251 6.94 23.33 -9.08
C MET A 251 7.88 22.34 -8.40
N THR A 252 8.47 22.71 -7.26
CA THR A 252 9.30 21.80 -6.45
C THR A 252 8.48 20.64 -5.92
N LEU A 253 7.31 20.92 -5.34
CA LEU A 253 6.40 19.89 -4.84
C LEU A 253 5.93 18.94 -5.95
N LEU A 254 5.62 19.48 -7.12
CA LEU A 254 5.22 18.67 -8.29
C LEU A 254 6.35 17.75 -8.74
N ALA A 255 7.58 18.26 -8.77
CA ALA A 255 8.76 17.46 -9.13
C ALA A 255 9.04 16.35 -8.10
N GLU A 256 8.92 16.66 -6.81
CA GLU A 256 9.05 15.67 -5.74
C GLU A 256 7.96 14.61 -5.79
N LEU A 257 6.70 15.02 -6.00
CA LEU A 257 5.57 14.11 -6.15
C LEU A 257 5.76 13.17 -7.34
N LYS A 258 6.20 13.70 -8.48
CA LYS A 258 6.53 12.90 -9.68
C LYS A 258 7.58 11.85 -9.36
N ARG A 259 8.66 12.23 -8.69
CA ARG A 259 9.74 11.30 -8.29
C ARG A 259 9.25 10.23 -7.32
N LEU A 260 8.39 10.58 -6.36
CA LEU A 260 7.80 9.63 -5.42
C LEU A 260 6.89 8.63 -6.13
N ILE A 261 6.07 9.10 -7.06
CA ILE A 261 5.19 8.26 -7.88
C ILE A 261 6.02 7.27 -8.71
N GLU A 262 7.07 7.73 -9.40
CA GLU A 262 7.95 6.88 -10.21
C GLU A 262 8.63 5.80 -9.36
N ARG A 263 9.12 6.19 -8.17
CA ARG A 263 9.73 5.25 -7.22
C ARG A 263 8.73 4.21 -6.72
N ASN A 264 7.53 4.65 -6.30
CA ASN A 264 6.51 3.74 -5.82
C ASN A 264 6.08 2.72 -6.88
N PHE A 265 5.94 3.15 -8.13
CA PHE A 265 5.65 2.22 -9.22
C PHE A 265 6.77 1.21 -9.45
N SER A 266 8.03 1.63 -9.39
CA SER A 266 9.16 0.72 -9.48
C SER A 266 9.18 -0.31 -8.37
N ASP A 267 8.87 0.12 -7.13
CA ASP A 267 8.81 -0.77 -5.96
C ASP A 267 7.64 -1.78 -6.08
N ILE A 268 6.48 -1.33 -6.56
CA ILE A 268 5.32 -2.19 -6.81
C ILE A 268 5.61 -3.20 -7.93
N ASP A 269 6.20 -2.77 -9.05
CA ASP A 269 6.59 -3.69 -10.14
C ASP A 269 7.53 -4.78 -9.63
N GLY A 270 8.52 -4.40 -8.83
CA GLY A 270 9.42 -5.35 -8.19
C GLY A 270 8.70 -6.32 -7.24
N ALA A 271 7.69 -5.85 -6.49
CA ALA A 271 6.89 -6.70 -5.63
C ALA A 271 6.00 -7.66 -6.42
N VAL A 272 5.34 -7.18 -7.47
CA VAL A 272 4.52 -7.99 -8.39
C VAL A 272 5.35 -9.10 -9.04
N PHE A 273 6.55 -8.76 -9.52
CA PHE A 273 7.47 -9.73 -10.10
C PHE A 273 7.84 -10.83 -9.10
N ARG A 274 8.27 -10.45 -7.88
CA ARG A 274 8.62 -11.44 -6.83
C ARG A 274 7.42 -12.31 -6.47
N SER A 275 6.24 -11.73 -6.26
CA SER A 275 5.02 -12.49 -5.95
C SER A 275 4.65 -13.47 -7.07
N SER A 276 4.87 -13.11 -8.33
CA SER A 276 4.65 -14.00 -9.47
C SER A 276 5.61 -15.19 -9.44
N GLU A 277 6.89 -14.98 -9.15
CA GLU A 277 7.89 -16.05 -9.03
C GLU A 277 7.60 -16.97 -7.83
N GLU A 278 7.21 -16.39 -6.68
CA GLU A 278 6.80 -17.18 -5.50
C GLU A 278 5.55 -18.02 -5.78
N THR A 279 4.58 -17.45 -6.50
CA THR A 279 3.36 -18.16 -6.90
C THR A 279 3.66 -19.32 -7.84
N ARG A 280 4.57 -19.13 -8.79
CA ARG A 280 5.04 -20.20 -9.69
C ARG A 280 5.76 -21.31 -8.92
N SER A 281 6.62 -20.95 -7.98
CA SER A 281 7.31 -21.92 -7.10
C SER A 281 6.31 -22.71 -6.23
N ALA A 282 5.31 -22.01 -5.65
CA ALA A 282 4.26 -22.64 -4.87
C ALA A 282 3.40 -23.61 -5.72
N THR A 283 3.09 -23.24 -6.97
CA THR A 283 2.39 -24.14 -7.92
C THR A 283 3.16 -25.43 -8.15
N GLN A 284 4.47 -25.30 -8.38
CA GLN A 284 5.32 -26.46 -8.60
C GLN A 284 5.45 -27.33 -7.35
N ALA A 285 5.60 -26.73 -6.17
CA ALA A 285 5.66 -27.42 -4.89
C ALA A 285 4.34 -28.17 -4.60
N ALA A 286 3.19 -27.56 -4.85
CA ALA A 286 1.89 -28.17 -4.71
C ALA A 286 1.73 -29.36 -5.68
N GLY A 287 2.16 -29.23 -6.94
CA GLY A 287 2.16 -30.34 -7.92
C GLY A 287 3.03 -31.52 -7.48
N ASN A 288 4.24 -31.24 -6.98
CA ASN A 288 5.13 -32.28 -6.47
C ASN A 288 4.52 -33.00 -5.23
N THR A 289 3.90 -32.19 -4.33
CA THR A 289 3.23 -32.75 -3.14
C THR A 289 2.03 -33.61 -3.54
N ALA A 290 1.24 -33.21 -4.54
CA ALA A 290 0.14 -34.00 -5.07
C ALA A 290 0.61 -35.36 -5.56
N ASN A 291 1.69 -35.39 -6.33
CA ASN A 291 2.29 -36.66 -6.83
C ASN A 291 2.80 -37.55 -5.68
N ASN A 292 3.43 -36.94 -4.67
CA ASN A 292 3.89 -37.68 -3.50
C ASN A 292 2.73 -38.29 -2.72
N VAL A 293 1.65 -37.53 -2.49
CA VAL A 293 0.43 -38.02 -1.83
C VAL A 293 -0.20 -39.18 -2.61
N GLN A 294 -0.27 -39.06 -3.93
CA GLN A 294 -0.79 -40.13 -4.79
C GLN A 294 0.06 -41.40 -4.70
N THR A 295 1.39 -41.28 -4.71
CA THR A 295 2.32 -42.39 -4.57
C THR A 295 2.18 -43.03 -3.19
N MET A 296 2.04 -42.24 -2.13
CA MET A 296 1.83 -42.77 -0.78
C MET A 296 0.47 -43.44 -0.62
N ALA A 297 -0.59 -42.94 -1.26
CA ALA A 297 -1.90 -43.59 -1.27
C ALA A 297 -1.83 -44.97 -1.93
N ALA A 298 -1.15 -45.10 -3.08
CA ALA A 298 -0.93 -46.41 -3.75
C ALA A 298 -0.10 -47.36 -2.87
N ALA A 299 0.94 -46.89 -2.20
CA ALA A 299 1.74 -47.66 -1.28
C ALA A 299 0.91 -48.15 -0.05
N ALA A 300 0.01 -47.30 0.46
CA ALA A 300 -0.89 -47.68 1.55
C ALA A 300 -1.89 -48.76 1.12
N GLU A 301 -2.42 -48.71 -0.12
CA GLU A 301 -3.28 -49.77 -0.67
C GLU A 301 -2.51 -51.08 -0.81
N GLU A 302 -1.27 -51.05 -1.30
CA GLU A 302 -0.40 -52.23 -1.42
C GLU A 302 -0.07 -52.81 -0.04
N LEU A 303 0.22 -51.95 0.96
CA LEU A 303 0.40 -52.37 2.35
C LEU A 303 -0.87 -53.03 2.92
N ALA A 304 -2.06 -52.46 2.66
CA ALA A 304 -3.33 -53.04 3.11
C ALA A 304 -3.54 -54.44 2.52
N SER A 305 -3.22 -54.64 1.24
CA SER A 305 -3.25 -55.94 0.61
C SER A 305 -2.27 -56.94 1.27
N SER A 306 -1.03 -56.48 1.51
CA SER A 306 0.00 -57.28 2.16
C SER A 306 -0.37 -57.70 3.59
N VAL A 307 -0.91 -56.76 4.37
CA VAL A 307 -1.40 -57.03 5.74
C VAL A 307 -2.53 -58.07 5.73
N ASN A 308 -3.45 -58.01 4.77
CA ASN A 308 -4.50 -59.02 4.60
C ASN A 308 -3.94 -60.41 4.27
N GLU A 309 -2.93 -60.51 3.39
CA GLU A 309 -2.25 -61.76 3.07
C GLU A 309 -1.51 -62.36 4.28
N ILE A 310 -0.83 -61.49 5.09
CA ILE A 310 -0.16 -61.93 6.31
C ILE A 310 -1.21 -62.44 7.33
N SER A 311 -2.33 -61.71 7.50
CA SER A 311 -3.44 -62.09 8.39
C SER A 311 -3.97 -63.47 8.01
N HIS A 312 -4.19 -63.75 6.70
CA HIS A 312 -4.61 -65.00 6.22
C HIS A 312 -3.55 -66.10 6.48
N SER A 313 -2.28 -65.82 6.29
CA SER A 313 -1.15 -66.67 6.57
C SER A 313 -1.05 -67.02 8.06
N MET A 314 -1.27 -66.05 8.94
CA MET A 314 -1.30 -66.27 10.39
C MET A 314 -2.46 -67.14 10.83
N SER A 315 -3.65 -67.02 10.21
CA SER A 315 -4.77 -67.95 10.43
C SER A 315 -4.44 -69.40 10.06
N LYS A 316 -3.76 -69.57 8.92
CA LYS A 316 -3.30 -70.90 8.50
C LYS A 316 -2.23 -71.48 9.43
N ALA A 317 -1.26 -70.63 9.84
CA ALA A 317 -0.21 -71.02 10.79
C ALA A 317 -0.78 -71.44 12.13
N ARG A 318 -1.81 -70.76 12.62
CA ARG A 318 -2.52 -71.09 13.85
C ARG A 318 -3.15 -72.48 13.74
N THR A 319 -3.90 -72.74 12.66
CA THR A 319 -4.52 -74.06 12.42
C THR A 319 -3.47 -75.20 12.37
N ALA A 320 -2.35 -74.93 11.63
CA ALA A 320 -1.28 -75.94 11.53
C ALA A 320 -0.58 -76.20 12.88
N THR A 321 -0.44 -75.20 13.70
CA THR A 321 0.15 -75.32 15.04
C THR A 321 -0.80 -76.06 16.00
N ASP A 322 -2.10 -75.77 15.96
CA ASP A 322 -3.11 -76.50 16.75
C ASP A 322 -3.19 -77.97 16.32
N ASP A 323 -3.12 -78.28 15.01
CA ASP A 323 -3.06 -79.63 14.50
C ASP A 323 -1.78 -80.39 14.94
N ALA A 324 -0.64 -79.71 14.89
CA ALA A 324 0.63 -80.28 15.36
C ALA A 324 0.60 -80.55 16.86
N TYR A 325 0.01 -79.68 17.65
CA TYR A 325 -0.19 -79.87 19.11
C TYR A 325 -1.04 -81.14 19.36
N ALA A 326 -2.18 -81.34 18.69
CA ALA A 326 -3.05 -82.46 18.77
C ALA A 326 -2.35 -83.76 18.38
N GLN A 327 -1.50 -83.69 17.32
CA GLN A 327 -0.74 -84.91 16.86
C GLN A 327 0.31 -85.30 17.90
N VAL A 328 1.04 -84.33 18.50
CA VAL A 328 2.01 -84.59 19.57
C VAL A 328 1.32 -85.24 20.79
N GLU A 329 0.18 -84.68 21.22
CA GLU A 329 -0.62 -85.25 22.30
C GLU A 329 -1.06 -86.71 21.99
N ALA A 330 -1.58 -86.98 20.79
CA ALA A 330 -1.96 -88.30 20.35
C ALA A 330 -0.76 -89.26 20.33
N ALA A 331 0.40 -88.88 19.82
CA ALA A 331 1.61 -89.67 19.82
C ALA A 331 2.10 -89.91 21.26
N GLY A 332 1.97 -88.95 22.16
CA GLY A 332 2.25 -89.12 23.60
C GLY A 332 1.38 -90.23 24.24
N ALA A 333 0.07 -90.24 23.96
CA ALA A 333 -0.87 -91.27 24.44
C ALA A 333 -0.52 -92.64 23.92
N VAL A 334 -0.15 -92.78 22.65
CA VAL A 334 0.27 -94.03 22.06
C VAL A 334 1.57 -94.54 22.69
N THR A 335 2.56 -93.62 22.90
CA THR A 335 3.83 -93.95 23.55
C THR A 335 3.64 -94.47 25.00
N GLN A 336 2.76 -93.81 25.76
CA GLN A 336 2.40 -94.25 27.11
C GLN A 336 1.72 -95.65 27.12
N LYS A 337 0.87 -95.90 26.18
CA LYS A 337 0.26 -97.22 26.01
C LYS A 337 1.30 -98.28 25.69
N LEU A 338 2.29 -97.93 24.83
CA LEU A 338 3.40 -98.87 24.50
C LEU A 338 4.24 -99.14 25.76
N THR A 339 4.54 -98.20 26.56
CA THR A 339 5.30 -98.34 27.84
C THR A 339 4.54 -99.22 28.81
N THR A 340 3.22 -99.06 28.92
CA THR A 340 2.34 -99.87 29.78
C THR A 340 2.31 -101.35 29.28
N THR A 341 2.18 -101.50 27.98
CA THR A 341 2.15 -102.85 27.37
C THR A 341 3.50 -103.58 27.54
N ALA A 342 4.62 -102.91 27.29
CA ALA A 342 5.95 -103.45 27.52
C ALA A 342 6.18 -103.87 29.00
N THR A 343 5.65 -103.07 29.91
CA THR A 343 5.69 -103.42 31.37
C THR A 343 4.88 -104.70 31.68
N ALA A 344 3.71 -104.76 31.11
CA ALA A 344 2.90 -106.04 31.28
C ALA A 344 3.60 -107.24 30.65
N MET A 345 4.22 -107.09 29.48
CA MET A 345 5.01 -108.17 28.84
C MET A 345 6.20 -108.57 29.73
N SER A 346 6.90 -107.65 30.35
CA SER A 346 7.98 -107.92 31.29
C SER A 346 7.51 -108.83 32.43
N GLY A 347 6.32 -108.52 32.97
CA GLY A 347 5.71 -109.36 34.03
C GLY A 347 5.40 -110.81 33.55
N SER A 348 4.87 -110.89 32.29
CA SER A 348 4.56 -112.21 31.71
C SER A 348 5.81 -113.03 31.40
N VAL A 349 6.88 -112.40 30.93
CA VAL A 349 8.18 -113.04 30.66
C VAL A 349 8.84 -113.48 31.94
N ALA A 350 8.76 -112.73 33.02
CA ALA A 350 9.27 -113.10 34.36
C ALA A 350 8.54 -114.33 34.89
N LEU A 351 7.19 -114.47 34.64
CA LEU A 351 6.46 -115.63 35.04
C LEU A 351 6.91 -116.87 34.23
N ILE A 352 7.11 -116.74 32.90
CA ILE A 352 7.61 -117.86 32.04
C ILE A 352 9.01 -118.24 32.47
N GLN A 353 9.89 -117.32 32.79
CA GLN A 353 11.23 -117.57 33.35
C GLN A 353 11.16 -118.41 34.62
N ASN A 354 10.27 -118.02 35.53
CA ASN A 354 10.04 -118.77 36.77
C ASN A 354 9.54 -120.22 36.49
N ILE A 355 8.62 -120.35 35.57
CA ILE A 355 8.12 -121.66 35.14
C ILE A 355 9.26 -122.52 34.54
N ALA A 356 10.07 -121.91 33.63
CA ALA A 356 11.22 -122.58 33.04
C ALA A 356 12.22 -123.04 34.11
N ASN A 357 12.50 -122.24 35.12
CA ASN A 357 13.36 -122.56 36.25
C ASN A 357 12.76 -123.70 37.09
N GLN A 358 11.44 -123.68 37.34
CA GLN A 358 10.75 -124.74 38.05
C GLN A 358 10.80 -126.08 37.26
N ILE A 359 10.57 -126.04 35.93
CA ILE A 359 10.67 -127.18 35.05
C ILE A 359 12.12 -127.73 35.10
N ASN A 360 13.13 -126.86 35.02
CA ASN A 360 14.51 -127.29 35.08
C ASN A 360 14.83 -128.02 36.43
N LEU A 361 14.29 -127.48 37.55
CA LEU A 361 14.43 -128.14 38.86
C LEU A 361 13.70 -129.47 38.94
N LEU A 362 12.49 -129.53 38.39
CA LEU A 362 11.73 -130.85 38.28
C LEU A 362 12.45 -131.86 37.39
N ALA A 363 12.98 -131.45 36.28
CA ALA A 363 13.76 -132.21 35.38
C ALA A 363 15.07 -132.72 36.04
N LEU A 364 15.72 -131.81 36.80
CA LEU A 364 16.89 -132.20 37.62
C LEU A 364 16.55 -133.24 38.64
N ASN A 365 15.49 -133.09 39.42
CA ASN A 365 15.00 -134.12 40.39
C ASN A 365 14.66 -135.43 39.71
N ALA A 366 13.97 -135.44 38.55
CA ALA A 366 13.70 -136.62 37.78
C ALA A 366 14.95 -137.31 37.24
N THR A 367 15.97 -136.48 36.81
CA THR A 367 17.26 -137.06 36.40
C THR A 367 17.98 -137.80 37.53
N ILE A 368 17.92 -137.12 38.75
CA ILE A 368 18.50 -137.74 39.95
C ILE A 368 17.77 -139.08 40.29
N GLU A 369 16.46 -139.11 40.28
CA GLU A 369 15.68 -140.33 40.63
C GLU A 369 15.82 -141.40 39.54
N ALA A 370 15.94 -140.96 38.27
CA ALA A 370 16.21 -141.92 37.18
C ALA A 370 17.64 -142.54 37.32
N ALA A 371 18.62 -141.76 37.75
CA ALA A 371 19.94 -142.38 38.06
C ALA A 371 19.91 -143.33 39.26
N ARG A 372 19.05 -143.07 40.26
CA ARG A 372 18.87 -143.89 41.46
C ARG A 372 18.21 -145.20 41.17
N ALA A 373 17.38 -145.33 40.12
CA ALA A 373 16.70 -146.50 39.67
C ALA A 373 17.60 -147.40 38.81
N GLY A 374 18.82 -147.09 38.53
CA GLY A 374 19.81 -147.88 37.81
C GLY A 374 19.37 -148.13 36.35
N GLU A 375 19.54 -149.50 35.92
CA GLU A 375 19.19 -149.89 34.51
C GLU A 375 17.70 -149.63 34.17
N ALA A 376 16.79 -149.75 35.15
CA ALA A 376 15.36 -149.51 34.94
C ALA A 376 14.96 -148.07 34.68
N GLY A 377 15.83 -147.16 35.10
CA GLY A 377 15.61 -145.63 34.96
C GLY A 377 16.18 -145.09 33.66
N ARG A 378 16.91 -145.86 32.81
CA ARG A 378 17.62 -145.34 31.65
C ARG A 378 16.76 -144.45 30.66
N GLY A 379 15.57 -144.97 30.35
CA GLY A 379 14.59 -144.34 29.45
C GLY A 379 14.07 -142.96 30.07
N PHE A 380 13.80 -143.03 31.41
CA PHE A 380 13.38 -141.77 32.13
C PHE A 380 14.49 -140.74 32.26
N ALA A 381 15.76 -141.23 32.43
CA ALA A 381 16.91 -140.31 32.45
C ALA A 381 17.07 -139.48 31.16
N VAL A 382 16.87 -140.15 29.98
CA VAL A 382 16.92 -139.44 28.67
C VAL A 382 15.80 -138.35 28.55
N VAL A 383 14.56 -138.78 28.93
CA VAL A 383 13.43 -137.82 28.88
C VAL A 383 13.68 -136.63 29.88
N ALA A 384 14.12 -137.00 31.08
CA ALA A 384 14.41 -135.95 32.09
C ALA A 384 15.54 -134.87 31.62
N GLN A 385 16.58 -135.54 30.94
CA GLN A 385 17.64 -134.71 30.38
C GLN A 385 17.11 -133.84 29.22
N GLU A 386 16.21 -134.35 28.39
CA GLU A 386 15.61 -133.61 27.29
C GLU A 386 14.70 -132.45 27.84
N VAL A 387 13.86 -132.70 28.82
CA VAL A 387 13.06 -131.67 29.51
C VAL A 387 13.94 -130.64 30.18
N LYS A 388 15.04 -131.02 30.79
CA LYS A 388 16.03 -130.13 31.35
C LYS A 388 16.65 -129.16 30.26
N ASN A 389 16.99 -129.80 29.11
CA ASN A 389 17.54 -129.03 28.00
C ASN A 389 16.49 -128.03 27.43
N LEU A 390 15.24 -128.43 27.26
CA LEU A 390 14.14 -127.63 26.84
C LEU A 390 13.87 -126.48 27.83
N ALA A 391 13.91 -126.75 29.15
CA ALA A 391 13.76 -125.74 30.15
C ALA A 391 14.92 -124.69 30.14
N ALA A 392 16.17 -125.15 29.92
CA ALA A 392 17.32 -124.22 29.80
C ALA A 392 17.20 -123.38 28.49
N GLN A 393 16.72 -123.97 27.38
CA GLN A 393 16.46 -123.18 26.16
C GLN A 393 15.34 -122.16 26.33
N ALA A 394 14.24 -122.57 27.04
CA ALA A 394 13.15 -121.69 27.35
C ALA A 394 13.65 -120.53 28.28
N ALA A 395 14.45 -120.84 29.29
CA ALA A 395 15.03 -119.80 30.16
C ALA A 395 15.96 -118.82 29.37
N HIS A 396 16.76 -119.39 28.44
CA HIS A 396 17.60 -118.58 27.57
C HIS A 396 16.77 -117.65 26.64
N ALA A 397 15.74 -118.23 26.00
CA ALA A 397 14.84 -117.47 25.14
C ALA A 397 14.09 -116.33 25.91
N THR A 398 13.61 -116.69 27.12
CA THR A 398 12.95 -115.69 27.97
C THR A 398 13.90 -114.53 28.43
N ASN A 399 15.16 -114.83 28.73
CA ASN A 399 16.16 -113.85 29.00
C ASN A 399 16.41 -112.92 27.80
N GLN A 400 16.46 -113.47 26.57
CA GLN A 400 16.58 -112.65 25.34
C GLN A 400 15.35 -111.80 25.16
N ILE A 401 14.12 -112.35 25.33
CA ILE A 401 12.87 -111.55 25.22
C ILE A 401 12.84 -110.42 26.32
N SER A 402 13.29 -110.72 27.56
CA SER A 402 13.37 -109.73 28.60
C SER A 402 14.29 -108.58 28.20
N SER A 403 15.47 -108.88 27.63
CA SER A 403 16.38 -107.85 27.11
C SER A 403 15.76 -106.99 26.01
N GLU A 404 15.01 -107.57 25.08
CA GLU A 404 14.33 -106.82 24.03
C GLU A 404 13.18 -105.95 24.60
N ILE A 405 12.45 -106.46 25.61
CA ILE A 405 11.44 -105.68 26.28
C ILE A 405 12.07 -104.45 26.98
N ASP A 406 13.22 -104.64 27.70
CA ASP A 406 13.94 -103.54 28.33
C ASP A 406 14.43 -102.51 27.30
N ASN A 407 14.88 -102.97 26.13
CA ASN A 407 15.21 -102.11 24.98
C ASN A 407 14.02 -101.24 24.52
N VAL A 408 12.84 -101.90 24.36
CA VAL A 408 11.56 -101.27 23.96
C VAL A 408 11.13 -100.24 25.03
N GLN A 409 11.25 -100.57 26.32
CA GLN A 409 10.93 -99.61 27.40
C GLN A 409 11.85 -98.43 27.39
N THR A 410 13.14 -98.64 27.21
CA THR A 410 14.12 -97.58 27.12
C THR A 410 13.88 -96.66 25.94
N ALA A 411 13.62 -97.27 24.74
CA ALA A 411 13.27 -96.47 23.53
C ALA A 411 11.97 -95.70 23.72
N SER A 412 10.94 -96.29 24.35
CA SER A 412 9.67 -95.65 24.61
C SER A 412 9.83 -94.39 25.57
N LYS A 413 10.64 -94.51 26.60
CA LYS A 413 10.95 -93.41 27.49
C LYS A 413 11.68 -92.28 26.75
N GLN A 414 12.56 -92.67 25.85
CA GLN A 414 13.29 -91.67 25.03
C GLN A 414 12.36 -90.91 24.06
N VAL A 415 11.43 -91.63 23.41
CA VAL A 415 10.38 -91.05 22.57
C VAL A 415 9.49 -90.15 23.40
N ALA A 416 9.01 -90.51 24.57
CA ALA A 416 8.21 -89.68 25.45
C ALA A 416 8.90 -88.38 25.86
N SER A 417 10.20 -88.43 26.17
CA SER A 417 11.00 -87.26 26.46
C SER A 417 11.12 -86.31 25.24
N SER A 418 11.33 -86.87 24.05
CA SER A 418 11.43 -86.12 22.82
C SER A 418 10.09 -85.44 22.47
N LEU A 419 8.94 -86.18 22.64
CA LEU A 419 7.61 -85.63 22.46
C LEU A 419 7.32 -84.47 23.42
N GLY A 420 7.75 -84.58 24.69
CA GLY A 420 7.63 -83.50 25.65
C GLY A 420 8.39 -82.20 25.20
N THR A 421 9.60 -82.39 24.63
CA THR A 421 10.36 -81.28 24.06
C THR A 421 9.68 -80.65 22.87
N ILE A 422 9.13 -81.50 21.97
CA ILE A 422 8.35 -81.06 20.77
C ILE A 422 7.09 -80.30 21.22
N GLN A 423 6.37 -80.81 22.24
CA GLN A 423 5.18 -80.13 22.78
C GLN A 423 5.50 -78.74 23.28
N GLY A 424 6.56 -78.55 24.08
CA GLY A 424 7.00 -77.23 24.54
C GLY A 424 7.38 -76.25 23.37
N SER A 425 7.97 -76.85 22.29
CA SER A 425 8.29 -76.05 21.10
C SER A 425 7.03 -75.60 20.33
N VAL A 426 6.02 -76.52 20.26
CA VAL A 426 4.74 -76.19 19.60
C VAL A 426 3.94 -75.12 20.41
N GLU A 427 3.95 -75.26 21.77
CA GLU A 427 3.35 -74.21 22.62
C GLU A 427 4.02 -72.86 22.39
N THR A 428 5.34 -72.76 22.37
CA THR A 428 6.08 -71.55 22.06
C THR A 428 5.74 -71.00 20.68
N MET A 429 5.61 -71.87 19.65
CA MET A 429 5.14 -71.43 18.30
C MET A 429 3.73 -70.89 18.34
N ARG A 430 2.82 -71.50 19.12
CA ARG A 430 1.46 -70.97 19.30
C ARG A 430 1.44 -69.62 19.87
N ASP A 431 2.25 -69.30 20.88
CA ASP A 431 2.37 -67.96 21.47
C ASP A 431 2.90 -66.94 20.45
N TYR A 432 3.90 -67.28 19.64
CA TYR A 432 4.39 -66.43 18.56
C TYR A 432 3.33 -66.16 17.49
N VAL A 433 2.55 -67.15 17.10
CA VAL A 433 1.46 -66.95 16.11
C VAL A 433 0.41 -66.02 16.67
N VAL A 434 0.00 -66.13 17.93
CA VAL A 434 -0.97 -65.22 18.57
C VAL A 434 -0.42 -63.83 18.66
N SER A 435 0.83 -63.62 19.09
CA SER A 435 1.46 -62.33 19.20
C SER A 435 1.62 -61.63 17.81
N THR A 436 2.02 -62.42 16.79
CA THR A 436 2.15 -61.87 15.43
C THR A 436 0.79 -61.51 14.85
N ALA A 437 -0.27 -62.32 15.09
CA ALA A 437 -1.63 -62.01 14.64
C ALA A 437 -2.15 -60.69 15.24
N ALA A 438 -1.88 -60.41 16.55
CA ALA A 438 -2.20 -59.14 17.20
C ALA A 438 -1.47 -57.96 16.56
N ALA A 439 -0.16 -58.10 16.28
CA ALA A 439 0.62 -57.06 15.60
C ALA A 439 0.10 -56.77 14.16
N VAL A 440 -0.33 -57.80 13.45
CA VAL A 440 -0.94 -57.67 12.11
C VAL A 440 -2.28 -56.91 12.19
N GLU A 441 -3.09 -57.17 13.22
CA GLU A 441 -4.34 -56.42 13.44
C GLU A 441 -4.07 -54.95 13.69
N GLU A 442 -3.08 -54.61 14.52
CA GLU A 442 -2.63 -53.25 14.76
C GLU A 442 -2.13 -52.57 13.45
N GLN A 443 -1.32 -53.28 12.67
CA GLN A 443 -0.87 -52.83 11.36
C GLN A 443 -2.05 -52.52 10.41
N SER A 444 -3.12 -53.32 10.43
CA SER A 444 -4.32 -53.12 9.64
C SER A 444 -5.02 -51.80 10.00
N VAL A 445 -5.08 -51.44 11.30
CA VAL A 445 -5.63 -50.17 11.75
C VAL A 445 -4.77 -49.01 11.27
N VAL A 446 -3.46 -49.06 11.49
CA VAL A 446 -2.51 -48.01 11.08
C VAL A 446 -2.55 -47.78 9.56
N THR A 447 -2.64 -48.86 8.77
CA THR A 447 -2.71 -48.74 7.29
C THR A 447 -4.00 -48.08 6.84
N ARG A 448 -5.13 -48.32 7.50
CA ARG A 448 -6.41 -47.64 7.23
C ARG A 448 -6.35 -46.16 7.60
N GLU A 449 -5.75 -45.80 8.75
CA GLU A 449 -5.52 -44.40 9.16
C GLU A 449 -4.59 -43.69 8.17
N MET A 450 -3.56 -44.39 7.67
CA MET A 450 -2.67 -43.84 6.64
C MET A 450 -3.43 -43.54 5.35
N SER A 451 -4.32 -44.42 4.88
CA SER A 451 -5.14 -44.18 3.69
C SER A 451 -6.08 -43.00 3.88
N SER A 452 -6.72 -42.83 5.04
CA SER A 452 -7.54 -41.67 5.38
C SER A 452 -6.69 -40.37 5.37
N SER A 453 -5.51 -40.38 6.02
CA SER A 453 -4.61 -39.25 6.06
C SER A 453 -4.14 -38.82 4.66
N MET A 454 -3.95 -39.76 3.74
CA MET A 454 -3.60 -39.49 2.34
C MET A 454 -4.77 -38.81 1.60
N GLN A 455 -6.01 -39.18 1.87
CA GLN A 455 -7.19 -38.49 1.31
C GLN A 455 -7.27 -37.04 1.80
N ASP A 456 -7.11 -36.82 3.10
CA ASP A 456 -7.11 -35.47 3.68
C ASP A 456 -5.97 -34.61 3.12
N ALA A 457 -4.79 -35.20 2.98
CA ALA A 457 -3.63 -34.52 2.37
C ALA A 457 -3.90 -34.19 0.90
N ALA A 458 -4.55 -35.04 0.14
CA ALA A 458 -4.92 -34.77 -1.25
C ALA A 458 -5.93 -33.62 -1.37
N GLU A 459 -6.90 -33.54 -0.45
CA GLU A 459 -7.84 -32.40 -0.39
C GLU A 459 -7.13 -31.07 -0.03
N ALA A 460 -6.24 -31.10 0.95
CA ALA A 460 -5.44 -29.95 1.34
C ALA A 460 -4.58 -29.41 0.17
N VAL A 461 -3.94 -30.33 -0.58
CA VAL A 461 -3.13 -29.97 -1.76
C VAL A 461 -3.99 -29.33 -2.87
N ARG A 462 -5.21 -29.86 -3.10
CA ARG A 462 -6.15 -29.23 -4.06
C ARG A 462 -6.54 -27.83 -3.62
N ALA A 463 -6.82 -27.62 -2.33
CA ALA A 463 -7.14 -26.31 -1.79
C ALA A 463 -5.96 -25.32 -1.94
N ILE A 464 -4.74 -25.77 -1.67
CA ILE A 464 -3.52 -24.98 -1.90
C ILE A 464 -3.40 -24.59 -3.38
N SER A 465 -3.59 -25.53 -4.30
CA SER A 465 -3.53 -25.27 -5.74
C SER A 465 -4.57 -24.25 -6.18
N GLN A 466 -5.79 -24.33 -5.66
CA GLN A 466 -6.85 -23.35 -5.94
C GLN A 466 -6.50 -21.95 -5.39
N ASN A 467 -5.97 -21.87 -4.18
CA ASN A 467 -5.53 -20.60 -3.59
C ASN A 467 -4.39 -19.97 -4.40
N VAL A 468 -3.44 -20.76 -4.86
CA VAL A 468 -2.32 -20.29 -5.70
C VAL A 468 -2.84 -19.73 -7.03
N LEU A 469 -3.83 -20.36 -7.66
CA LEU A 469 -4.48 -19.83 -8.86
C LEU A 469 -5.18 -18.48 -8.59
N THR A 470 -5.85 -18.35 -7.46
CA THR A 470 -6.50 -17.10 -7.04
C THR A 470 -5.49 -15.99 -6.81
N ILE A 471 -4.37 -16.31 -6.14
CA ILE A 471 -3.26 -15.34 -5.95
C ILE A 471 -2.68 -14.91 -7.31
N SER A 472 -2.47 -15.85 -8.24
CA SER A 472 -1.99 -15.55 -9.59
C SER A 472 -2.92 -14.57 -10.34
N ALA A 473 -4.23 -14.79 -10.25
CA ALA A 473 -5.22 -13.87 -10.82
C ALA A 473 -5.14 -12.49 -10.17
N SER A 474 -5.05 -12.42 -8.84
CA SER A 474 -4.93 -11.16 -8.10
C SER A 474 -3.65 -10.40 -8.47
N ILE A 475 -2.52 -11.08 -8.65
CA ILE A 475 -1.26 -10.47 -9.12
C ILE A 475 -1.44 -9.85 -10.50
N THR A 476 -2.16 -10.52 -11.40
CA THR A 476 -2.47 -10.02 -12.74
C THR A 476 -3.35 -8.77 -12.68
N ASP A 477 -4.35 -8.75 -11.80
CA ASP A 477 -5.23 -7.60 -11.60
C ASP A 477 -4.48 -6.40 -10.99
N VAL A 478 -3.60 -6.63 -10.02
CA VAL A 478 -2.72 -5.60 -9.46
C VAL A 478 -1.82 -5.03 -10.55
N SER A 479 -1.18 -5.86 -11.37
CA SER A 479 -0.34 -5.41 -12.49
C SER A 479 -1.12 -4.49 -13.45
N ARG A 480 -2.33 -4.89 -13.82
CA ARG A 480 -3.21 -4.08 -14.71
C ARG A 480 -3.61 -2.76 -14.05
N ALA A 481 -3.96 -2.76 -12.77
CA ALA A 481 -4.30 -1.54 -12.02
C ALA A 481 -3.12 -0.57 -11.94
N VAL A 482 -1.91 -1.09 -11.72
CA VAL A 482 -0.67 -0.32 -11.71
C VAL A 482 -0.42 0.32 -13.08
N ASP A 483 -0.54 -0.43 -14.17
CA ASP A 483 -0.33 0.10 -15.52
C ASP A 483 -1.34 1.20 -15.86
N THR A 484 -2.63 1.01 -15.48
CA THR A 484 -3.66 2.03 -15.65
C THR A 484 -3.35 3.30 -14.85
N THR A 485 -2.86 3.14 -13.61
CA THR A 485 -2.51 4.27 -12.74
C THR A 485 -1.26 4.99 -13.26
N LYS A 486 -0.27 4.27 -13.80
CA LYS A 486 0.91 4.86 -14.46
C LYS A 486 0.50 5.73 -15.65
N GLU A 487 -0.42 5.26 -16.47
CA GLU A 487 -0.89 6.03 -17.62
C GLU A 487 -1.63 7.29 -17.19
N ALA A 488 -2.53 7.19 -16.19
CA ALA A 488 -3.20 8.35 -15.62
C ALA A 488 -2.21 9.36 -15.00
N ALA A 489 -1.19 8.88 -14.28
CA ALA A 489 -0.15 9.73 -13.71
C ALA A 489 0.68 10.45 -14.78
N ARG A 490 0.94 9.80 -15.93
CA ARG A 490 1.62 10.45 -17.07
C ARG A 490 0.81 11.59 -17.66
N VAL A 491 -0.50 11.42 -17.79
CA VAL A 491 -1.40 12.50 -18.30
C VAL A 491 -1.43 13.70 -17.36
N LEU A 492 -1.37 13.48 -16.04
CA LEU A 492 -1.31 14.56 -15.05
C LEU A 492 0.05 15.28 -14.98
N ALA A 493 1.10 14.66 -15.53
CA ALA A 493 2.46 15.21 -15.51
C ALA A 493 2.79 16.07 -16.75
N HIS A 494 1.87 16.16 -17.72
CA HIS A 494 1.90 17.04 -18.89
C HIS A 494 0.95 18.21 -18.74
#